data_b2141f7dbc78e397b5ca8edeca654d43
#
_entry.id   b2141f7dbc78e397b5ca8edeca654d43
#
_cell.length_a   1.000
_cell.length_b   1.000
_cell.length_c   1.000
_cell.angle_alpha   90.00
_cell.angle_beta   90.00
_cell.angle_gamma   90.00
#
_symmetry.space_group_name_H-M   'P 1'
#
loop_
_entity.id
_entity.type
_entity.pdbx_description
1 polymer ?
#
loop_
_entity_poly.entity_id
_entity_poly.type
_entity_poly.pdbx_seq_one_letter_code
_entity_poly.pdbx_strand_id
1 'polypeptide(L)'
;KENVKPGTPVFVEDYLEGEEASVLGLSDGERVYPFIAAQDHKRVFDGDKGPNTGGMGAYAPAPIADDALLEDVRIRVLQPVIDGMKKEGTPFKGILYAGLMVKGRDIKVVEFNVRFGDPETQVLLPLIDGKLGDLFKAAVDGKLGPETMKFKKKHAITVVVASGGYPGRYEKGKELSGLDKVPSDI
;
A
#
# COMPACT_ATOMS: atom_id res chain seq x y z
N LYS A 1 -9.59 -23.82 6.83
CA LYS A 1 -10.11 -24.75 7.87
C LYS A 1 -9.00 -25.46 8.67
N GLU A 2 -7.72 -25.33 8.33
CA GLU A 2 -6.68 -26.27 8.83
C GLU A 2 -5.92 -25.82 10.08
N ASN A 3 -6.18 -24.66 10.67
CA ASN A 3 -5.38 -24.20 11.82
C ASN A 3 -6.17 -23.50 12.95
N VAL A 4 -7.48 -23.61 12.98
CA VAL A 4 -8.26 -23.01 14.07
C VAL A 4 -8.35 -24.01 15.23
N LYS A 5 -7.69 -23.70 16.34
CA LYS A 5 -7.79 -24.49 17.56
C LYS A 5 -9.19 -24.31 18.20
N PRO A 6 -9.77 -25.37 18.82
CA PRO A 6 -11.02 -25.22 19.56
C PRO A 6 -10.93 -24.08 20.59
N GLY A 7 -11.93 -23.22 20.62
CA GLY A 7 -11.96 -22.05 21.52
C GLY A 7 -11.28 -20.80 21.00
N THR A 8 -10.68 -20.80 19.80
CA THR A 8 -10.16 -19.56 19.17
C THR A 8 -11.33 -18.67 18.77
N PRO A 9 -11.30 -17.37 19.12
CA PRO A 9 -12.31 -16.42 18.63
C PRO A 9 -12.33 -16.38 17.12
N VAL A 10 -13.53 -16.37 16.52
CA VAL A 10 -13.75 -16.28 15.08
C VAL A 10 -14.55 -15.02 14.81
N PHE A 11 -14.09 -14.21 13.85
CA PHE A 11 -14.82 -13.06 13.33
C PHE A 11 -15.56 -13.47 12.06
N VAL A 12 -16.77 -12.97 11.92
CA VAL A 12 -17.57 -13.12 10.70
C VAL A 12 -17.77 -11.73 10.14
N GLU A 13 -17.33 -11.54 8.91
CA GLU A 13 -17.41 -10.26 8.19
C GLU A 13 -18.18 -10.46 6.88
N ASP A 14 -18.73 -9.38 6.36
CA ASP A 14 -19.36 -9.38 5.04
C ASP A 14 -18.31 -9.62 3.95
N TYR A 15 -18.69 -10.34 2.92
CA TYR A 15 -17.85 -10.45 1.73
C TYR A 15 -17.87 -9.13 0.97
N LEU A 16 -16.71 -8.54 0.76
CA LEU A 16 -16.54 -7.30 0.02
C LEU A 16 -16.34 -7.60 -1.46
N GLU A 17 -17.16 -6.99 -2.30
CA GLU A 17 -17.03 -7.04 -3.76
C GLU A 17 -16.34 -5.78 -4.27
N GLY A 18 -15.49 -5.91 -5.28
CA GLY A 18 -14.80 -4.78 -5.91
C GLY A 18 -13.40 -5.16 -6.36
N GLU A 19 -12.58 -4.17 -6.60
CA GLU A 19 -11.16 -4.29 -6.88
C GLU A 19 -10.35 -3.78 -5.69
N GLU A 20 -9.29 -4.50 -5.34
CA GLU A 20 -8.39 -4.05 -4.28
C GLU A 20 -7.56 -2.84 -4.74
N ALA A 21 -7.38 -1.89 -3.86
CA ALA A 21 -6.48 -0.75 -4.03
C ALA A 21 -5.74 -0.44 -2.74
N SER A 22 -4.48 -0.08 -2.87
CA SER A 22 -3.61 0.32 -1.77
C SER A 22 -3.43 1.83 -1.80
N VAL A 23 -3.94 2.52 -0.77
CA VAL A 23 -3.73 3.96 -0.60
C VAL A 23 -2.97 4.21 0.68
N LEU A 24 -1.72 4.66 0.52
CA LEU A 24 -0.89 5.05 1.64
C LEU A 24 -1.02 6.56 1.86
N GLY A 25 -1.03 6.99 3.11
CA GLY A 25 -1.01 8.40 3.48
C GLY A 25 0.18 8.70 4.39
N LEU A 26 0.84 9.83 4.16
CA LEU A 26 1.83 10.37 5.09
C LEU A 26 1.15 11.34 6.04
N SER A 27 1.28 11.09 7.33
CA SER A 27 0.70 11.91 8.40
C SER A 27 1.76 12.67 9.20
N ASP A 28 1.43 13.89 9.58
CA ASP A 28 2.20 14.73 10.51
C ASP A 28 1.62 14.74 11.94
N GLY A 29 0.59 13.93 12.17
CA GLY A 29 -0.12 13.84 13.45
C GLY A 29 -1.37 14.72 13.52
N GLU A 30 -1.56 15.62 12.55
CA GLU A 30 -2.74 16.48 12.41
C GLU A 30 -3.42 16.31 11.06
N ARG A 31 -2.62 16.19 10.02
CA ARG A 31 -3.06 16.06 8.62
C ARG A 31 -2.48 14.82 8.00
N VAL A 32 -3.17 14.30 7.01
CA VAL A 32 -2.66 13.19 6.19
C VAL A 32 -2.84 13.53 4.72
N TYR A 33 -1.81 13.25 3.95
CA TYR A 33 -1.83 13.41 2.49
C TYR A 33 -1.57 12.06 1.82
N PRO A 34 -2.44 11.61 0.93
CA PRO A 34 -2.26 10.33 0.26
C PRO A 34 -1.14 10.40 -0.77
N PHE A 35 -0.45 9.29 -0.92
CA PHE A 35 0.30 8.97 -2.13
C PHE A 35 -0.70 8.67 -3.26
N ILE A 36 -0.20 8.61 -4.50
CA ILE A 36 -1.00 8.03 -5.60
C ILE A 36 -1.36 6.58 -5.23
N ALA A 37 -2.52 6.11 -5.69
CA ALA A 37 -2.92 4.73 -5.41
C ALA A 37 -2.01 3.74 -6.13
N ALA A 38 -1.71 2.64 -5.44
CA ALA A 38 -1.11 1.45 -6.04
C ALA A 38 -2.11 0.30 -6.06
N GLN A 39 -1.86 -0.68 -6.89
CA GLN A 39 -2.58 -1.95 -6.87
C GLN A 39 -1.55 -3.08 -6.83
N ASP A 40 -1.63 -3.91 -5.80
CA ASP A 40 -0.81 -5.11 -5.65
C ASP A 40 -1.55 -6.34 -6.19
N HIS A 41 -0.79 -7.39 -6.48
CA HIS A 41 -1.28 -8.67 -6.98
C HIS A 41 -0.85 -9.76 -6.01
N LYS A 42 -1.80 -10.27 -5.23
CA LYS A 42 -1.53 -11.21 -4.14
C LYS A 42 -1.54 -12.67 -4.56
N ARG A 43 -2.25 -13.01 -5.65
CA ARG A 43 -2.36 -14.39 -6.11
C ARG A 43 -1.09 -14.83 -6.84
N VAL A 44 -0.65 -16.07 -6.55
CA VAL A 44 0.64 -16.58 -7.04
C VAL A 44 0.64 -16.98 -8.52
N PHE A 45 -0.53 -17.33 -9.08
CA PHE A 45 -0.64 -17.81 -10.47
C PHE A 45 -1.32 -16.80 -11.38
N ASP A 46 -1.07 -16.93 -12.68
CA ASP A 46 -1.68 -16.13 -13.73
C ASP A 46 -3.21 -16.14 -13.64
N GLY A 47 -3.81 -15.02 -14.02
CA GLY A 47 -5.26 -14.85 -14.01
C GLY A 47 -5.86 -14.77 -12.61
N ASP A 48 -5.13 -14.22 -11.65
CA ASP A 48 -5.55 -14.02 -10.27
C ASP A 48 -5.99 -15.32 -9.58
N LYS A 49 -5.17 -16.36 -9.71
CA LYS A 49 -5.45 -17.72 -9.21
C LYS A 49 -4.41 -18.18 -8.20
N GLY A 50 -4.77 -19.24 -7.48
CA GLY A 50 -3.90 -19.86 -6.48
C GLY A 50 -3.99 -19.19 -5.09
N PRO A 51 -3.11 -19.58 -4.17
CA PRO A 51 -3.06 -19.00 -2.82
C PRO A 51 -2.60 -17.55 -2.85
N ASN A 52 -3.02 -16.80 -1.84
CA ASN A 52 -2.50 -15.47 -1.56
C ASN A 52 -1.04 -15.55 -1.12
N THR A 53 -0.28 -14.51 -1.46
CA THR A 53 1.12 -14.31 -1.10
C THR A 53 1.28 -12.98 -0.35
N GLY A 54 2.51 -12.59 -0.07
CA GLY A 54 2.83 -11.24 0.42
C GLY A 54 2.75 -10.14 -0.64
N GLY A 55 2.50 -10.51 -1.90
CA GLY A 55 2.47 -9.64 -3.09
C GLY A 55 3.44 -10.14 -4.15
N MET A 56 2.93 -10.37 -5.36
CA MET A 56 3.73 -10.83 -6.52
C MET A 56 4.15 -9.70 -7.43
N GLY A 57 3.72 -8.50 -7.14
CA GLY A 57 4.03 -7.29 -7.87
C GLY A 57 3.00 -6.22 -7.61
N ALA A 58 3.30 -5.01 -8.04
CA ALA A 58 2.40 -3.87 -7.95
C ALA A 58 2.63 -2.91 -9.11
N TYR A 59 1.68 -2.04 -9.34
CA TYR A 59 1.84 -0.89 -10.23
C TYR A 59 1.18 0.36 -9.66
N ALA A 60 1.65 1.51 -10.09
CA ALA A 60 1.11 2.81 -9.74
C ALA A 60 1.27 3.80 -10.92
N PRO A 61 0.33 4.74 -11.12
CA PRO A 61 -0.97 4.87 -10.46
C PRO A 61 -1.92 3.73 -10.79
N ALA A 62 -2.76 3.33 -9.84
CA ALA A 62 -3.81 2.36 -10.07
C ALA A 62 -4.99 3.02 -10.82
N PRO A 63 -5.42 2.50 -11.99
CA PRO A 63 -6.47 3.13 -12.80
C PRO A 63 -7.82 3.26 -12.10
N ILE A 64 -8.08 2.39 -11.12
CA ILE A 64 -9.32 2.40 -10.33
C ILE A 64 -9.45 3.63 -9.45
N ALA A 65 -8.35 4.32 -9.13
CA ALA A 65 -8.33 5.45 -8.20
C ALA A 65 -7.87 6.73 -8.91
N ASP A 66 -8.83 7.52 -9.36
CA ASP A 66 -8.59 8.88 -9.83
C ASP A 66 -8.38 9.87 -8.65
N ASP A 67 -8.01 11.11 -8.98
CA ASP A 67 -7.76 12.15 -7.98
C ASP A 67 -8.97 12.40 -7.07
N ALA A 68 -10.19 12.30 -7.60
CA ALA A 68 -11.41 12.49 -6.83
C ALA A 68 -11.62 11.35 -5.82
N LEU A 69 -11.32 10.11 -6.21
CA LEU A 69 -11.38 8.97 -5.28
C LEU A 69 -10.27 9.07 -4.22
N LEU A 70 -9.07 9.51 -4.58
CA LEU A 70 -7.99 9.74 -3.61
C LEU A 70 -8.36 10.79 -2.57
N GLU A 71 -9.04 11.87 -2.97
CA GLU A 71 -9.54 12.88 -2.03
C GLU A 71 -10.66 12.33 -1.14
N ASP A 72 -11.58 11.52 -1.69
CA ASP A 72 -12.59 10.81 -0.91
C ASP A 72 -11.95 9.87 0.14
N VAL A 73 -10.91 9.12 -0.25
CA VAL A 73 -10.15 8.28 0.67
C VAL A 73 -9.47 9.12 1.75
N ARG A 74 -8.87 10.26 1.39
CA ARG A 74 -8.26 11.16 2.36
C ARG A 74 -9.26 11.62 3.41
N ILE A 75 -10.42 12.13 2.97
CA ILE A 75 -11.43 12.74 3.86
C ILE A 75 -12.19 11.70 4.66
N ARG A 76 -12.57 10.59 4.04
CA ARG A 76 -13.50 9.61 4.64
C ARG A 76 -12.81 8.44 5.32
N VAL A 77 -11.55 8.18 5.00
CA VAL A 77 -10.81 7.02 5.51
C VAL A 77 -9.58 7.45 6.31
N LEU A 78 -8.63 8.14 5.70
CA LEU A 78 -7.34 8.41 6.34
C LEU A 78 -7.44 9.49 7.43
N GLN A 79 -8.03 10.65 7.13
CA GLN A 79 -8.10 11.75 8.07
C GLN A 79 -8.89 11.42 9.35
N PRO A 80 -10.03 10.72 9.30
CA PRO A 80 -10.74 10.31 10.52
C PRO A 80 -9.90 9.43 11.46
N VAL A 81 -9.02 8.59 10.92
CA VAL A 81 -8.09 7.80 11.74
C VAL A 81 -7.10 8.71 12.46
N ILE A 82 -6.50 9.67 11.74
CA ILE A 82 -5.55 10.63 12.33
C ILE A 82 -6.22 11.48 13.40
N ASP A 83 -7.42 11.98 13.13
CA ASP A 83 -8.21 12.78 14.08
C ASP A 83 -8.58 11.96 15.33
N GLY A 84 -8.97 10.71 15.16
CA GLY A 84 -9.25 9.77 16.24
C GLY A 84 -8.02 9.53 17.13
N MET A 85 -6.88 9.21 16.53
CA MET A 85 -5.62 9.00 17.24
C MET A 85 -5.19 10.25 18.03
N LYS A 86 -5.33 11.42 17.41
CA LYS A 86 -5.05 12.70 18.09
C LYS A 86 -6.00 12.92 19.29
N LYS A 87 -7.29 12.64 19.11
CA LYS A 87 -8.31 12.78 20.17
C LYS A 87 -8.04 11.85 21.36
N GLU A 88 -7.51 10.68 21.10
CA GLU A 88 -7.11 9.70 22.13
C GLU A 88 -5.76 10.04 22.81
N GLY A 89 -5.12 11.14 22.43
CA GLY A 89 -3.84 11.58 23.01
C GLY A 89 -2.62 10.85 22.45
N THR A 90 -2.79 10.10 21.37
CA THR A 90 -1.74 9.33 20.68
C THR A 90 -1.61 9.76 19.21
N PRO A 91 -1.23 11.02 18.92
CA PRO A 91 -1.18 11.51 17.54
C PRO A 91 -0.22 10.67 16.70
N PHE A 92 -0.70 10.20 15.55
CA PHE A 92 0.06 9.32 14.67
C PHE A 92 0.85 10.11 13.63
N LYS A 93 2.17 9.98 13.63
CA LYS A 93 3.07 10.51 12.60
C LYS A 93 3.73 9.36 11.85
N GLY A 94 3.62 9.38 10.53
CA GLY A 94 4.21 8.34 9.69
C GLY A 94 3.28 7.88 8.57
N ILE A 95 3.52 6.67 8.08
CA ILE A 95 2.76 6.07 7.00
C ILE A 95 1.56 5.31 7.54
N LEU A 96 0.37 5.78 7.18
CA LEU A 96 -0.87 5.04 7.35
C LEU A 96 -1.24 4.41 6.00
N TYR A 97 -1.23 3.10 5.93
CA TYR A 97 -1.64 2.32 4.78
C TYR A 97 -3.10 1.90 4.97
N ALA A 98 -3.95 2.19 3.99
CA ALA A 98 -5.30 1.67 3.89
C ALA A 98 -5.39 0.68 2.73
N GLY A 99 -5.64 -0.59 3.03
CA GLY A 99 -6.09 -1.59 2.07
C GLY A 99 -7.59 -1.41 1.83
N LEU A 100 -7.97 -1.18 0.59
CA LEU A 100 -9.33 -0.81 0.22
C LEU A 100 -9.92 -1.82 -0.77
N MET A 101 -11.22 -2.04 -0.66
CA MET A 101 -12.04 -2.63 -1.69
C MET A 101 -12.89 -1.53 -2.32
N VAL A 102 -12.75 -1.34 -3.63
CA VAL A 102 -13.38 -0.25 -4.38
C VAL A 102 -14.34 -0.81 -5.43
N LYS A 103 -15.58 -0.34 -5.39
CA LYS A 103 -16.60 -0.66 -6.40
C LYS A 103 -17.23 0.64 -6.91
N GLY A 104 -16.75 1.14 -8.03
CA GLY A 104 -17.13 2.48 -8.52
C GLY A 104 -16.67 3.56 -7.55
N ARG A 105 -17.59 4.20 -6.83
CA ARG A 105 -17.30 5.21 -5.79
C ARG A 105 -17.53 4.68 -4.37
N ASP A 106 -17.94 3.43 -4.22
CA ASP A 106 -18.05 2.82 -2.89
C ASP A 106 -16.68 2.32 -2.45
N ILE A 107 -16.27 2.80 -1.27
CA ILE A 107 -14.97 2.52 -0.68
C ILE A 107 -15.21 1.78 0.63
N LYS A 108 -14.67 0.57 0.74
CA LYS A 108 -14.67 -0.22 1.97
C LYS A 108 -13.23 -0.43 2.42
N VAL A 109 -13.01 -0.30 3.71
CA VAL A 109 -11.69 -0.58 4.30
C VAL A 109 -11.59 -2.06 4.59
N VAL A 110 -10.53 -2.69 4.08
CA VAL A 110 -10.18 -4.07 4.37
C VAL A 110 -9.30 -4.13 5.62
N GLU A 111 -8.24 -3.31 5.63
CA GLU A 111 -7.29 -3.26 6.74
C GLU A 111 -6.54 -1.93 6.79
N PHE A 112 -5.96 -1.64 7.95
CA PHE A 112 -4.94 -0.61 8.10
C PHE A 112 -3.60 -1.23 8.47
N ASN A 113 -2.51 -0.64 7.96
CA ASN A 113 -1.15 -0.91 8.37
C ASN A 113 -0.44 0.41 8.69
N VAL A 114 0.55 0.37 9.60
CA VAL A 114 1.32 1.56 10.04
C VAL A 114 2.74 1.57 9.48
N ARG A 115 2.88 1.16 8.25
CA ARG A 115 4.13 1.00 7.52
C ARG A 115 3.90 1.13 6.03
N PHE A 116 5.01 1.28 5.31
CA PHE A 116 4.98 1.09 3.86
C PHE A 116 4.56 -0.33 3.48
N GLY A 117 3.93 -0.47 2.31
CA GLY A 117 3.60 -1.76 1.71
C GLY A 117 4.79 -2.39 0.98
N ASP A 118 4.77 -3.68 0.87
CA ASP A 118 5.66 -4.46 0.01
C ASP A 118 4.77 -5.39 -0.81
N PRO A 119 4.66 -5.19 -2.15
CA PRO A 119 5.59 -4.47 -3.04
C PRO A 119 5.19 -3.03 -3.42
N GLU A 120 4.23 -2.37 -2.77
CA GLU A 120 3.75 -1.04 -3.20
C GLU A 120 4.82 0.06 -3.07
N THR A 121 5.72 -0.05 -2.11
CA THR A 121 6.81 0.92 -1.90
C THR A 121 7.67 1.06 -3.14
N GLN A 122 7.95 -0.06 -3.82
CA GLN A 122 8.80 -0.13 -5.00
C GLN A 122 8.21 0.64 -6.20
N VAL A 123 6.90 0.86 -6.21
CA VAL A 123 6.24 1.62 -7.28
C VAL A 123 5.85 3.04 -6.85
N LEU A 124 5.70 3.30 -5.56
CA LEU A 124 5.31 4.62 -5.05
C LEU A 124 6.50 5.57 -4.93
N LEU A 125 7.61 5.13 -4.32
CA LEU A 125 8.74 6.00 -4.05
C LEU A 125 9.42 6.57 -5.32
N PRO A 126 9.61 5.80 -6.40
CA PRO A 126 10.18 6.33 -7.66
C PRO A 126 9.33 7.42 -8.30
N LEU A 127 8.03 7.45 -8.02
CA LEU A 127 7.09 8.41 -8.58
C LEU A 127 6.97 9.70 -7.78
N ILE A 128 7.60 9.79 -6.59
CA ILE A 128 7.65 11.05 -5.84
C ILE A 128 8.50 12.07 -6.62
N ASP A 129 7.96 13.28 -6.77
CA ASP A 129 8.68 14.41 -7.37
C ASP A 129 9.25 15.29 -6.27
N GLY A 130 10.54 15.11 -5.97
CA GLY A 130 11.24 15.83 -4.92
C GLY A 130 12.17 14.93 -4.10
N LYS A 131 12.67 15.48 -3.01
CA LYS A 131 13.58 14.78 -2.09
C LYS A 131 12.77 14.08 -1.00
N LEU A 132 12.83 12.78 -0.97
CA LEU A 132 12.10 11.94 0.00
C LEU A 132 12.43 12.31 1.46
N GLY A 133 13.70 12.65 1.75
CA GLY A 133 14.11 13.08 3.08
C GLY A 133 13.44 14.38 3.52
N ASP A 134 13.25 15.34 2.61
CA ASP A 134 12.59 16.61 2.91
C ASP A 134 11.08 16.38 3.19
N LEU A 135 10.45 15.48 2.44
CA LEU A 135 9.07 15.07 2.66
C LEU A 135 8.87 14.45 4.05
N PHE A 136 9.70 13.51 4.43
CA PHE A 136 9.63 12.88 5.76
C PHE A 136 9.95 13.87 6.88
N LYS A 137 10.90 14.76 6.65
CA LYS A 137 11.20 15.84 7.61
C LYS A 137 10.00 16.77 7.80
N ALA A 138 9.29 17.13 6.74
CA ALA A 138 8.07 17.94 6.83
C ALA A 138 6.98 17.24 7.66
N ALA A 139 6.84 15.92 7.54
CA ALA A 139 5.91 15.15 8.37
C ALA A 139 6.29 15.17 9.85
N VAL A 140 7.57 14.97 10.18
CA VAL A 140 8.06 15.02 11.56
C VAL A 140 7.86 16.41 12.17
N ASP A 141 8.15 17.46 11.40
CA ASP A 141 8.06 18.87 11.81
C ASP A 141 6.61 19.41 11.88
N GLY A 142 5.59 18.63 11.47
CA GLY A 142 4.20 19.09 11.42
C GLY A 142 3.93 20.10 10.31
N LYS A 143 4.65 20.01 9.20
CA LYS A 143 4.63 20.98 8.08
C LYS A 143 4.15 20.37 6.75
N LEU A 144 3.39 19.30 6.83
CA LEU A 144 2.78 18.75 5.61
C LEU A 144 1.74 19.70 5.04
N GLY A 145 1.73 19.84 3.72
CA GLY A 145 0.77 20.59 2.95
C GLY A 145 0.58 19.99 1.56
N PRO A 146 -0.43 20.43 0.79
CA PRO A 146 -0.67 19.91 -0.56
C PRO A 146 0.54 20.04 -1.48
N GLU A 147 1.35 21.08 -1.25
CA GLU A 147 2.57 21.35 -2.01
C GLU A 147 3.72 20.40 -1.68
N THR A 148 3.66 19.69 -0.56
CA THR A 148 4.72 18.75 -0.15
C THR A 148 4.59 17.39 -0.83
N MET A 149 3.38 17.02 -1.28
CA MET A 149 3.08 15.75 -1.93
C MET A 149 2.95 15.96 -3.44
N LYS A 150 4.06 15.82 -4.15
CA LYS A 150 4.09 15.93 -5.62
C LYS A 150 4.53 14.62 -6.25
N PHE A 151 3.95 14.31 -7.40
CA PHE A 151 4.23 13.08 -8.13
C PHE A 151 4.57 13.36 -9.59
N LYS A 152 5.51 12.58 -10.10
CA LYS A 152 5.88 12.56 -11.51
C LYS A 152 4.70 12.03 -12.34
N LYS A 153 4.46 12.60 -13.50
CA LYS A 153 3.48 12.09 -14.48
C LYS A 153 4.04 10.87 -15.22
N LYS A 154 4.31 9.81 -14.47
CA LYS A 154 4.88 8.55 -14.95
C LYS A 154 4.15 7.37 -14.29
N HIS A 155 4.44 6.16 -14.79
CA HIS A 155 3.96 4.91 -14.22
C HIS A 155 5.17 4.11 -13.72
N ALA A 156 4.96 3.32 -12.69
CA ALA A 156 5.93 2.35 -12.20
C ALA A 156 5.26 0.99 -12.06
N ILE A 157 6.03 -0.04 -12.31
CA ILE A 157 5.63 -1.43 -12.12
C ILE A 157 6.78 -2.18 -11.45
N THR A 158 6.45 -3.08 -10.54
CA THR A 158 7.40 -4.03 -9.95
C THR A 158 6.86 -5.44 -10.06
N VAL A 159 7.76 -6.40 -10.28
CA VAL A 159 7.43 -7.83 -10.34
C VAL A 159 8.32 -8.57 -9.37
N VAL A 160 7.71 -9.36 -8.49
CA VAL A 160 8.44 -10.17 -7.50
C VAL A 160 8.81 -11.50 -8.14
N VAL A 161 10.11 -11.78 -8.20
CA VAL A 161 10.64 -13.07 -8.63
C VAL A 161 10.85 -13.94 -7.40
N ALA A 162 10.18 -15.08 -7.34
CA ALA A 162 10.21 -15.98 -6.20
C ALA A 162 10.73 -17.37 -6.56
N SER A 163 11.31 -18.08 -5.59
CA SER A 163 11.69 -19.47 -5.76
C SER A 163 10.49 -20.37 -6.02
N GLY A 164 10.66 -21.39 -6.85
CA GLY A 164 9.62 -22.38 -7.13
C GLY A 164 9.07 -23.01 -5.84
N GLY A 165 7.73 -23.09 -5.74
CA GLY A 165 7.01 -23.57 -4.56
C GLY A 165 6.48 -22.48 -3.65
N TYR A 166 6.92 -21.21 -3.79
CA TYR A 166 6.37 -20.09 -3.05
C TYR A 166 4.85 -19.92 -3.34
N PRO A 167 3.97 -19.60 -2.36
CA PRO A 167 4.23 -19.29 -0.95
C PRO A 167 4.27 -20.51 0.00
N GLY A 168 4.23 -21.73 -0.54
CA GLY A 168 4.34 -22.95 0.22
C GLY A 168 5.78 -23.24 0.64
N ARG A 169 6.19 -24.52 0.60
CA ARG A 169 7.58 -24.90 0.89
C ARG A 169 8.46 -24.62 -0.34
N TYR A 170 9.47 -23.78 -0.15
CA TYR A 170 10.44 -23.42 -1.20
C TYR A 170 11.87 -23.41 -0.68
N GLU A 171 12.84 -23.57 -1.58
CA GLU A 171 14.26 -23.50 -1.26
C GLU A 171 14.72 -22.06 -1.09
N LYS A 172 15.53 -21.83 -0.07
CA LYS A 172 16.17 -20.54 0.24
C LYS A 172 17.66 -20.56 -0.12
N GLY A 173 18.27 -19.39 -0.23
CA GLY A 173 19.71 -19.26 -0.41
C GLY A 173 20.19 -19.56 -1.83
N LYS A 174 19.30 -19.52 -2.83
CA LYS A 174 19.71 -19.63 -4.24
C LYS A 174 20.51 -18.41 -4.66
N GLU A 175 21.57 -18.62 -5.43
CA GLU A 175 22.38 -17.56 -5.98
C GLU A 175 21.60 -16.73 -7.01
N LEU A 176 21.70 -15.39 -6.88
CA LEU A 176 21.19 -14.45 -7.88
C LEU A 176 22.33 -14.06 -8.82
N SER A 177 22.12 -14.20 -10.13
CA SER A 177 23.08 -13.83 -11.16
C SER A 177 22.47 -12.83 -12.15
N GLY A 178 23.33 -12.13 -12.91
CA GLY A 178 22.89 -11.21 -13.94
C GLY A 178 22.52 -9.82 -13.45
N LEU A 179 22.76 -9.47 -12.18
CA LEU A 179 22.52 -8.14 -11.64
C LEU A 179 23.35 -7.06 -12.35
N ASP A 180 24.52 -7.44 -12.85
CA ASP A 180 25.43 -6.61 -13.65
C ASP A 180 24.89 -6.27 -15.06
N LYS A 181 23.84 -6.99 -15.50
CA LYS A 181 23.18 -6.80 -16.81
C LYS A 181 21.92 -5.98 -16.73
N VAL A 182 21.49 -5.58 -15.53
CA VAL A 182 20.30 -4.74 -15.35
C VAL A 182 20.62 -3.34 -15.87
N PRO A 183 19.80 -2.76 -16.78
CA PRO A 183 19.96 -1.39 -17.23
C PRO A 183 19.91 -0.40 -16.05
N SER A 184 20.69 0.67 -16.13
CA SER A 184 20.84 1.65 -15.05
C SER A 184 19.61 2.53 -14.82
N ASP A 185 18.65 2.46 -15.73
CA ASP A 185 17.41 3.23 -15.74
C ASP A 185 16.16 2.41 -15.30
N ILE A 186 16.42 1.21 -14.80
CA ILE A 186 15.40 0.31 -14.22
C ILE A 186 15.55 0.26 -12.70
#